data_d1709b42cc2b2965ba9f3ad68065d647
#
_entry.id   d1709b42cc2b2965ba9f3ad68065d647
#
_cell.length_a   1.000
_cell.length_b   1.000
_cell.length_c   1.000
_cell.angle_alpha   90.00
_cell.angle_beta   90.00
_cell.angle_gamma   90.00
#
_symmetry.space_group_name_H-M   'P 1'
#
loop_
_entity.id
_entity.type
_entity.pdbx_description
1 polymer ?
#
loop_
_entity_poly.entity_id
_entity_poly.type
_entity_poly.pdbx_seq_one_letter_code
_entity_poly.pdbx_strand_id
1 'polypeptide(L)'
;MPDQLQERRSDSLVISVGEEDQLEVIAVLTHEDVARCVMGRDAVRIAQWRIRAELGLRELLDDKDVEIRLAAFEALDKRRDPHIVGVEMGKKFILNIVPSKYRMIYVAQSGQPRIVIFGEDLTVKRPMTLFTWGGRLIIKADEGDKFLEVFYRERPEMPQVVDRAKPDVGSLIGYLARRPTPDRPESGLNLTYSETISAIHELWRSKYIECDFRAEQD
;
A
#
# COMPACT_ATOMS: atom_id res chain seq x y z
N MET A 1 -33.57 -0.80 39.39
CA MET A 1 -32.19 -0.60 38.94
C MET A 1 -32.04 -1.42 37.66
N PRO A 2 -31.98 -0.83 36.49
CA PRO A 2 -31.85 -1.58 35.25
C PRO A 2 -30.39 -1.86 34.93
N ASP A 3 -30.18 -3.08 34.57
CA ASP A 3 -29.02 -3.74 34.08
C ASP A 3 -28.45 -3.05 32.83
N GLN A 4 -27.20 -2.66 32.88
CA GLN A 4 -26.46 -2.16 31.69
C GLN A 4 -25.90 -3.36 30.94
N LEU A 5 -26.65 -3.84 29.97
CA LEU A 5 -26.12 -4.71 28.92
C LEU A 5 -25.15 -3.90 28.05
N GLN A 6 -23.90 -4.08 28.32
CA GLN A 6 -22.79 -3.56 27.54
C GLN A 6 -22.74 -4.33 26.22
N GLU A 7 -23.28 -3.75 25.16
CA GLU A 7 -23.16 -4.26 23.78
C GLU A 7 -21.69 -4.33 23.41
N ARG A 8 -21.13 -5.53 23.46
CA ARG A 8 -19.87 -5.82 22.79
C ARG A 8 -20.14 -5.83 21.29
N ARG A 9 -19.72 -4.78 20.60
CA ARG A 9 -19.66 -4.78 19.14
C ARG A 9 -18.69 -5.89 18.72
N SER A 10 -19.25 -6.94 18.17
CA SER A 10 -18.53 -8.01 17.50
C SER A 10 -18.08 -7.44 16.14
N ASP A 11 -16.78 -7.19 15.96
CA ASP A 11 -16.19 -6.84 14.68
C ASP A 11 -16.18 -8.07 13.77
N SER A 12 -17.34 -8.41 13.24
CA SER A 12 -17.48 -9.44 12.21
C SER A 12 -17.71 -8.76 10.86
N LEU A 13 -16.71 -8.86 9.98
CA LEU A 13 -16.82 -8.45 8.59
C LEU A 13 -17.59 -9.54 7.84
N VAL A 14 -18.74 -9.18 7.29
CA VAL A 14 -19.53 -10.06 6.42
C VAL A 14 -19.18 -9.70 4.98
N ILE A 15 -18.49 -10.57 4.26
CA ILE A 15 -18.28 -10.46 2.82
C ILE A 15 -19.28 -11.37 2.14
N SER A 16 -20.15 -10.80 1.30
CA SER A 16 -21.05 -11.58 0.45
C SER A 16 -20.43 -11.70 -0.94
N VAL A 17 -20.19 -12.93 -1.40
CA VAL A 17 -19.82 -13.24 -2.78
C VAL A 17 -21.05 -13.86 -3.43
N GLY A 18 -21.60 -13.19 -4.46
CA GLY A 18 -22.75 -13.70 -5.20
C GLY A 18 -22.35 -14.36 -6.50
N GLU A 19 -22.71 -15.61 -6.69
CA GLU A 19 -23.04 -16.14 -8.01
C GLU A 19 -24.53 -15.88 -8.25
N GLU A 20 -24.93 -15.69 -9.49
CA GLU A 20 -26.29 -15.33 -9.89
C GLU A 20 -27.34 -16.12 -9.08
N ASP A 21 -28.14 -15.39 -8.27
CA ASP A 21 -29.29 -15.85 -7.47
C ASP A 21 -29.06 -16.51 -6.09
N GLN A 22 -27.84 -16.64 -5.57
CA GLN A 22 -27.64 -17.01 -4.15
C GLN A 22 -26.53 -16.21 -3.49
N LEU A 23 -26.88 -15.41 -2.48
CA LEU A 23 -25.97 -14.72 -1.57
C LEU A 23 -25.34 -15.75 -0.61
N GLU A 24 -24.11 -16.18 -0.85
CA GLU A 24 -23.37 -16.99 0.11
C GLU A 24 -22.64 -16.07 1.09
N VAL A 25 -23.14 -16.04 2.33
CA VAL A 25 -22.54 -15.25 3.41
C VAL A 25 -21.35 -16.01 3.97
N ILE A 26 -20.14 -15.54 3.70
CA ILE A 26 -18.93 -16.08 4.35
C ILE A 26 -18.75 -15.38 5.68
N ALA A 27 -19.15 -16.02 6.78
CA ALA A 27 -18.87 -15.55 8.13
C ALA A 27 -17.39 -15.69 8.43
N VAL A 28 -16.72 -14.57 8.67
CA VAL A 28 -15.31 -14.54 9.10
C VAL A 28 -15.28 -14.75 10.62
N LEU A 29 -14.94 -15.96 11.05
CA LEU A 29 -14.79 -16.28 12.47
C LEU A 29 -13.65 -15.47 13.09
N THR A 30 -13.90 -14.89 14.26
CA THR A 30 -12.88 -14.17 15.03
C THR A 30 -11.90 -15.17 15.69
N HIS A 31 -10.77 -14.67 16.18
CA HIS A 31 -9.79 -15.48 16.90
C HIS A 31 -10.39 -16.18 18.13
N GLU A 32 -11.39 -15.58 18.77
CA GLU A 32 -12.10 -16.15 19.92
C GLU A 32 -13.03 -17.32 19.53
N ASP A 33 -13.65 -17.27 18.34
CA ASP A 33 -14.49 -18.35 17.82
C ASP A 33 -13.65 -19.60 17.53
N VAL A 34 -12.43 -19.39 17.01
CA VAL A 34 -11.46 -20.47 16.77
C VAL A 34 -11.01 -21.09 18.11
N ALA A 35 -10.77 -20.30 19.14
CA ALA A 35 -10.36 -20.78 20.46
C ALA A 35 -11.46 -21.61 21.15
N ARG A 36 -12.72 -21.31 20.87
CA ARG A 36 -13.88 -22.05 21.46
C ARG A 36 -14.15 -23.40 20.81
N CYS A 37 -13.69 -23.61 19.56
CA CYS A 37 -13.90 -24.84 18.78
C CYS A 37 -12.73 -25.86 18.84
N VAL A 38 -11.68 -25.59 19.61
CA VAL A 38 -10.41 -26.36 19.62
C VAL A 38 -10.48 -27.75 20.32
N MET A 39 -11.66 -28.28 20.60
CA MET A 39 -11.78 -29.65 21.09
C MET A 39 -12.31 -30.61 20.00
N GLY A 40 -11.41 -31.09 19.14
CA GLY A 40 -11.74 -32.22 18.28
C GLY A 40 -11.83 -31.95 16.78
N ARG A 41 -12.46 -32.81 16.03
CA ARG A 41 -12.55 -32.96 14.57
C ARG A 41 -12.87 -31.66 13.76
N ASP A 42 -13.30 -30.60 14.43
CA ASP A 42 -13.68 -29.32 13.81
C ASP A 42 -12.49 -28.42 13.50
N ALA A 43 -11.34 -28.59 14.16
CA ALA A 43 -10.14 -27.77 13.92
C ALA A 43 -9.65 -27.85 12.46
N VAL A 44 -9.73 -29.03 11.85
CA VAL A 44 -9.34 -29.23 10.44
C VAL A 44 -10.31 -28.50 9.50
N ARG A 45 -11.62 -28.59 9.78
CA ARG A 45 -12.64 -27.88 8.97
C ARG A 45 -12.46 -26.36 9.07
N ILE A 46 -12.22 -25.85 10.27
CA ILE A 46 -11.99 -24.42 10.51
C ILE A 46 -10.73 -23.96 9.77
N ALA A 47 -9.63 -24.73 9.84
CA ALA A 47 -8.41 -24.42 9.10
C ALA A 47 -8.65 -24.39 7.57
N GLN A 48 -9.43 -25.34 7.05
CA GLN A 48 -9.80 -25.35 5.63
C GLN A 48 -10.65 -24.14 5.22
N TRP A 49 -11.61 -23.76 6.04
CA TRP A 49 -12.44 -22.57 5.82
C TRP A 49 -11.61 -21.28 5.84
N ARG A 50 -10.68 -21.18 6.80
CA ARG A 50 -9.77 -20.04 6.88
C ARG A 50 -8.90 -19.91 5.64
N ILE A 51 -8.29 -20.99 5.18
CA ILE A 51 -7.47 -21.02 3.95
C ILE A 51 -8.32 -20.62 2.74
N ARG A 52 -9.54 -21.15 2.62
CA ARG A 52 -10.43 -20.81 1.49
C ARG A 52 -10.84 -19.34 1.52
N ALA A 53 -11.16 -18.78 2.70
CA ALA A 53 -11.48 -17.38 2.86
C ALA A 53 -10.27 -16.47 2.52
N GLU A 54 -9.05 -16.86 2.91
CA GLU A 54 -7.83 -16.12 2.55
C GLU A 54 -7.57 -16.15 1.04
N LEU A 55 -7.78 -17.28 0.38
CA LEU A 55 -7.66 -17.40 -1.07
C LEU A 55 -8.68 -16.51 -1.78
N GLY A 56 -9.94 -16.53 -1.35
CA GLY A 56 -10.98 -15.67 -1.91
C GLY A 56 -10.64 -14.17 -1.74
N LEU A 57 -10.13 -13.76 -0.58
CA LEU A 57 -9.68 -12.37 -0.38
C LEU A 57 -8.53 -11.99 -1.31
N ARG A 58 -7.58 -12.90 -1.57
CA ARG A 58 -6.48 -12.64 -2.51
C ARG A 58 -6.99 -12.49 -3.95
N GLU A 59 -8.00 -13.25 -4.35
CA GLU A 59 -8.65 -13.11 -5.66
C GLU A 59 -9.33 -11.74 -5.80
N LEU A 60 -9.93 -11.21 -4.73
CA LEU A 60 -10.54 -9.88 -4.71
C LEU A 60 -9.55 -8.72 -4.83
N LEU A 61 -8.25 -8.95 -4.62
CA LEU A 61 -7.22 -7.94 -4.94
C LEU A 61 -7.14 -7.65 -6.44
N ASP A 62 -7.67 -8.55 -7.25
CA ASP A 62 -7.75 -8.44 -8.71
C ASP A 62 -9.14 -7.99 -9.21
N ASP A 63 -10.02 -7.53 -8.32
CA ASP A 63 -11.32 -7.00 -8.72
C ASP A 63 -11.17 -5.66 -9.46
N LYS A 64 -12.07 -5.43 -10.43
CA LYS A 64 -12.12 -4.16 -11.17
C LYS A 64 -12.58 -2.99 -10.29
N ASP A 65 -13.37 -3.27 -9.26
CA ASP A 65 -13.86 -2.27 -8.32
C ASP A 65 -12.79 -1.92 -7.29
N VAL A 66 -12.50 -0.62 -7.19
CA VAL A 66 -11.49 -0.08 -6.27
C VAL A 66 -11.84 -0.36 -4.82
N GLU A 67 -13.11 -0.20 -4.45
CA GLU A 67 -13.56 -0.36 -3.06
C GLU A 67 -13.44 -1.82 -2.62
N ILE A 68 -13.72 -2.76 -3.53
CA ILE A 68 -13.54 -4.20 -3.26
C ILE A 68 -12.07 -4.53 -3.06
N ARG A 69 -11.16 -4.01 -3.91
CA ARG A 69 -9.72 -4.22 -3.75
C ARG A 69 -9.21 -3.67 -2.43
N LEU A 70 -9.65 -2.46 -2.04
CA LEU A 70 -9.25 -1.85 -0.77
C LEU A 70 -9.75 -2.64 0.43
N ALA A 71 -11.02 -3.05 0.43
CA ALA A 71 -11.59 -3.89 1.49
C ALA A 71 -10.85 -5.23 1.62
N ALA A 72 -10.52 -5.86 0.49
CA ALA A 72 -9.73 -7.10 0.48
C ALA A 72 -8.32 -6.89 1.05
N PHE A 73 -7.64 -5.81 0.64
CA PHE A 73 -6.33 -5.44 1.19
C PHE A 73 -6.39 -5.25 2.70
N GLU A 74 -7.33 -4.46 3.21
CA GLU A 74 -7.49 -4.22 4.65
C GLU A 74 -7.77 -5.49 5.44
N ALA A 75 -8.62 -6.37 4.89
CA ALA A 75 -8.93 -7.65 5.52
C ALA A 75 -7.71 -8.58 5.58
N LEU A 76 -6.87 -8.61 4.55
CA LEU A 76 -5.63 -9.38 4.50
C LEU A 76 -4.55 -8.77 5.42
N ASP A 77 -4.42 -7.44 5.44
CA ASP A 77 -3.46 -6.73 6.30
C ASP A 77 -3.77 -6.97 7.79
N LYS A 78 -5.04 -6.85 8.21
CA LYS A 78 -5.48 -7.20 9.57
C LYS A 78 -5.13 -8.62 9.98
N ARG A 79 -5.10 -9.54 9.03
CA ARG A 79 -4.74 -10.97 9.24
C ARG A 79 -3.25 -11.22 9.13
N ARG A 80 -2.45 -10.21 8.79
CA ARG A 80 -1.01 -10.33 8.51
C ARG A 80 -0.72 -11.39 7.45
N ASP A 81 -1.51 -11.36 6.38
CA ASP A 81 -1.34 -12.29 5.28
C ASP A 81 0.03 -12.11 4.61
N PRO A 82 0.78 -13.18 4.35
CA PRO A 82 2.12 -13.08 3.75
C PRO A 82 2.15 -12.52 2.33
N HIS A 83 0.99 -12.43 1.64
CA HIS A 83 0.88 -11.74 0.35
C HIS A 83 0.91 -10.22 0.48
N ILE A 84 0.64 -9.70 1.67
CA ILE A 84 0.66 -8.26 1.95
C ILE A 84 1.99 -7.92 2.60
N VAL A 85 2.99 -7.63 1.76
CA VAL A 85 4.34 -7.27 2.23
C VAL A 85 4.37 -5.79 2.55
N GLY A 86 4.61 -5.47 3.82
CA GLY A 86 4.82 -4.11 4.30
C GLY A 86 6.29 -3.88 4.66
N VAL A 87 6.89 -2.84 4.12
CA VAL A 87 8.24 -2.40 4.45
C VAL A 87 8.19 -1.06 5.16
N GLU A 88 8.75 -1.01 6.37
CA GLU A 88 8.80 0.22 7.15
C GLU A 88 9.82 1.21 6.56
N MET A 89 9.35 2.40 6.20
CA MET A 89 10.15 3.47 5.60
C MET A 89 10.62 4.44 6.69
N GLY A 90 11.70 4.07 7.39
CA GLY A 90 12.39 4.93 8.35
C GLY A 90 11.50 5.43 9.49
N LYS A 91 10.59 4.63 10.00
CA LYS A 91 9.59 4.96 11.02
C LYS A 91 8.61 6.09 10.62
N LYS A 92 8.52 6.42 9.34
CA LYS A 92 7.64 7.47 8.84
C LYS A 92 6.30 6.93 8.36
N PHE A 93 6.34 5.80 7.64
CA PHE A 93 5.18 5.13 7.09
C PHE A 93 5.51 3.70 6.67
N ILE A 94 4.49 2.92 6.34
CA ILE A 94 4.65 1.59 5.74
C ILE A 94 4.42 1.71 4.23
N LEU A 95 5.31 1.11 3.44
CA LEU A 95 5.11 0.88 2.01
C LEU A 95 4.68 -0.57 1.81
N ASN A 96 3.47 -0.76 1.30
CA ASN A 96 2.96 -2.08 0.90
C ASN A 96 3.01 -2.21 -0.63
N ILE A 97 3.45 -3.36 -1.11
CA ILE A 97 3.36 -3.74 -2.52
C ILE A 97 2.44 -4.95 -2.59
N VAL A 98 1.34 -4.79 -3.30
CA VAL A 98 0.25 -5.75 -3.38
C VAL A 98 0.17 -6.29 -4.80
N PRO A 99 0.30 -7.60 -5.01
CA PRO A 99 0.08 -8.20 -6.32
C PRO A 99 -1.34 -7.89 -6.79
N SER A 100 -1.48 -7.30 -7.96
CA SER A 100 -2.78 -7.03 -8.58
C SER A 100 -2.62 -6.80 -10.09
N LYS A 101 -3.63 -7.16 -10.86
CA LYS A 101 -3.74 -6.85 -12.29
C LYS A 101 -4.04 -5.37 -12.54
N TYR A 102 -4.63 -4.70 -11.56
CA TYR A 102 -5.00 -3.29 -11.66
C TYR A 102 -3.98 -2.43 -10.93
N ARG A 103 -3.47 -1.42 -11.62
CA ARG A 103 -2.47 -0.50 -11.11
C ARG A 103 -3.14 0.62 -10.32
N MET A 104 -2.77 0.76 -9.06
CA MET A 104 -3.29 1.80 -8.19
C MET A 104 -2.27 2.18 -7.13
N ILE A 105 -2.27 3.44 -6.74
CA ILE A 105 -1.58 3.94 -5.55
C ILE A 105 -2.67 4.40 -4.57
N TYR A 106 -2.66 3.82 -3.38
CA TYR A 106 -3.53 4.21 -2.28
C TYR A 106 -2.70 4.80 -1.13
N VAL A 107 -3.17 5.92 -0.60
CA VAL A 107 -2.51 6.67 0.48
C VAL A 107 -3.44 6.74 1.67
N ALA A 108 -3.05 6.16 2.80
CA ALA A 108 -3.80 6.17 4.05
C ALA A 108 -3.08 7.02 5.10
N GLN A 109 -3.82 7.93 5.72
CA GLN A 109 -3.32 8.86 6.74
C GLN A 109 -3.85 8.54 8.12
N SER A 110 -5.00 7.87 8.22
CA SER A 110 -5.58 7.44 9.49
C SER A 110 -4.81 6.24 10.06
N GLY A 111 -4.66 6.21 11.37
CA GLY A 111 -3.91 5.18 12.05
C GLY A 111 -2.41 5.24 11.74
N GLN A 112 -1.85 4.13 11.23
CA GLN A 112 -0.45 4.10 10.81
C GLN A 112 -0.33 4.58 9.36
N PRO A 113 0.39 5.68 9.09
CA PRO A 113 0.57 6.21 7.74
C PRO A 113 1.11 5.13 6.78
N ARG A 114 0.53 5.01 5.59
CA ARG A 114 0.96 4.02 4.60
C ARG A 114 0.75 4.47 3.17
N ILE A 115 1.58 3.93 2.29
CA ILE A 115 1.42 3.98 0.84
C ILE A 115 1.29 2.55 0.36
N VAL A 116 0.22 2.26 -0.37
CA VAL A 116 -0.06 0.93 -0.92
C VAL A 116 0.01 1.01 -2.43
N ILE A 117 0.84 0.18 -3.04
CA ILE A 117 0.96 0.05 -4.49
C ILE A 117 0.31 -1.26 -4.89
N PHE A 118 -0.72 -1.20 -5.71
CA PHE A 118 -1.30 -2.35 -6.39
C PHE A 118 -0.64 -2.49 -7.76
N GLY A 119 -0.21 -3.71 -8.09
CA GLY A 119 0.56 -4.02 -9.30
C GLY A 119 2.06 -3.90 -9.09
N GLU A 120 2.78 -4.99 -9.34
CA GLU A 120 4.24 -5.08 -9.09
C GLU A 120 5.08 -4.35 -10.14
N ASP A 121 4.52 -4.05 -11.31
CA ASP A 121 5.21 -3.51 -12.47
C ASP A 121 4.98 -2.00 -12.68
N LEU A 122 4.56 -1.28 -11.66
CA LEU A 122 4.29 0.14 -11.75
C LEU A 122 5.60 0.94 -11.89
N THR A 123 5.78 1.56 -13.05
CA THR A 123 7.00 2.30 -13.39
C THR A 123 6.71 3.73 -13.85
N VAL A 124 7.69 4.60 -13.67
CA VAL A 124 7.67 5.97 -14.19
C VAL A 124 7.95 5.94 -15.69
N LYS A 125 7.10 6.58 -16.49
CA LYS A 125 7.26 6.73 -17.94
C LYS A 125 8.44 7.63 -18.29
N ARG A 126 9.07 7.34 -19.41
CA ARG A 126 10.16 8.11 -19.99
C ARG A 126 9.89 8.41 -21.47
N PRO A 127 10.33 9.51 -22.03
CA PRO A 127 11.07 10.59 -21.37
C PRO A 127 10.21 11.36 -20.38
N MET A 128 10.84 11.95 -19.33
CA MET A 128 10.13 12.76 -18.35
C MET A 128 11.02 13.85 -17.74
N THR A 129 10.37 14.93 -17.33
CA THR A 129 11.00 15.97 -16.52
C THR A 129 9.94 16.53 -15.56
N LEU A 130 10.17 16.35 -14.27
CA LEU A 130 9.35 16.89 -13.22
C LEU A 130 10.10 18.01 -12.49
N PHE A 131 9.46 19.16 -12.35
CA PHE A 131 9.87 20.25 -11.47
C PHE A 131 8.82 20.41 -10.38
N THR A 132 9.21 20.29 -9.14
CA THR A 132 8.29 20.48 -8.03
C THR A 132 8.92 21.28 -6.88
N TRP A 133 8.10 21.83 -6.00
CA TRP A 133 8.48 22.66 -4.86
C TRP A 133 9.40 23.85 -5.22
N GLY A 134 9.08 24.55 -6.31
CA GLY A 134 9.88 25.69 -6.76
C GLY A 134 11.29 25.30 -7.24
N GLY A 135 11.47 24.09 -7.76
CA GLY A 135 12.75 23.58 -8.25
C GLY A 135 13.62 22.94 -7.17
N ARG A 136 13.11 22.76 -5.95
CA ARG A 136 13.84 22.03 -4.89
C ARG A 136 14.00 20.55 -5.22
N LEU A 137 13.03 19.95 -5.88
CA LEU A 137 13.10 18.60 -6.41
C LEU A 137 12.89 18.62 -7.92
N ILE A 138 13.87 18.08 -8.65
CA ILE A 138 13.79 17.87 -10.08
C ILE A 138 14.09 16.40 -10.33
N ILE A 139 13.23 15.74 -11.09
CA ILE A 139 13.44 14.36 -11.54
C ILE A 139 13.37 14.37 -13.06
N LYS A 140 14.38 13.84 -13.73
CA LYS A 140 14.39 13.74 -15.18
C LYS A 140 14.95 12.41 -15.66
N ALA A 141 14.51 12.00 -16.84
CA ALA A 141 15.05 10.85 -17.56
C ALA A 141 14.76 11.02 -19.05
N ASP A 142 15.70 10.65 -19.87
CA ASP A 142 15.53 10.58 -21.31
C ASP A 142 14.99 9.20 -21.74
N GLU A 143 14.58 9.12 -23.01
CA GLU A 143 14.12 7.86 -23.59
C GLU A 143 15.26 6.82 -23.55
N GLY A 144 14.99 5.65 -22.97
CA GLY A 144 15.99 4.58 -22.85
C GLY A 144 16.86 4.61 -21.59
N ASP A 145 16.80 5.66 -20.80
CA ASP A 145 17.53 5.72 -19.53
C ASP A 145 17.11 4.59 -18.59
N LYS A 146 18.09 3.95 -17.95
CA LYS A 146 17.84 2.90 -16.96
C LYS A 146 17.47 3.45 -15.58
N PHE A 147 17.83 4.69 -15.31
CA PHE A 147 17.64 5.37 -14.04
C PHE A 147 17.03 6.75 -14.25
N LEU A 148 16.34 7.24 -13.22
CA LEU A 148 15.91 8.62 -13.10
C LEU A 148 17.05 9.41 -12.48
N GLU A 149 17.41 10.55 -13.08
CA GLU A 149 18.31 11.50 -12.45
C GLU A 149 17.50 12.39 -11.49
N VAL A 150 17.95 12.48 -10.26
CA VAL A 150 17.29 13.21 -9.19
C VAL A 150 18.20 14.34 -8.71
N PHE A 151 17.66 15.55 -8.73
CA PHE A 151 18.31 16.75 -8.22
C PHE A 151 17.46 17.25 -7.06
N TYR A 152 18.04 17.29 -5.88
CA TYR A 152 17.31 17.72 -4.68
C TYR A 152 18.12 18.73 -3.88
N ARG A 153 17.43 19.76 -3.40
CA ARG A 153 17.99 20.76 -2.49
C ARG A 153 17.03 20.99 -1.33
N GLU A 154 17.44 20.61 -0.15
CA GLU A 154 16.59 20.74 1.04
C GLU A 154 16.26 22.21 1.33
N ARG A 155 17.27 23.09 1.24
CA ARG A 155 17.14 24.53 1.43
C ARG A 155 18.04 25.27 0.41
N PRO A 156 17.74 26.53 0.09
CA PRO A 156 18.53 27.31 -0.88
C PRO A 156 20.04 27.36 -0.57
N GLU A 157 20.39 27.39 0.71
CA GLU A 157 21.76 27.49 1.21
C GLU A 157 22.51 26.14 1.19
N MET A 158 21.76 25.03 1.09
CA MET A 158 22.37 23.71 1.12
C MET A 158 22.87 23.29 -0.27
N PRO A 159 23.91 22.44 -0.33
CA PRO A 159 24.36 21.89 -1.58
C PRO A 159 23.27 21.06 -2.23
N GLN A 160 23.24 21.06 -3.55
CA GLN A 160 22.34 20.22 -4.32
C GLN A 160 22.82 18.77 -4.28
N VAL A 161 21.93 17.87 -3.90
CA VAL A 161 22.15 16.42 -4.07
C VAL A 161 21.83 16.08 -5.53
N VAL A 162 22.76 15.38 -6.17
CA VAL A 162 22.57 14.81 -7.52
C VAL A 162 22.77 13.32 -7.42
N ASP A 163 21.73 12.57 -7.75
CA ASP A 163 21.74 11.11 -7.55
C ASP A 163 20.85 10.42 -8.61
N ARG A 164 20.78 9.09 -8.55
CA ARG A 164 20.01 8.27 -9.48
C ARG A 164 19.07 7.33 -8.74
N ALA A 165 17.80 7.29 -9.18
CA ALA A 165 16.79 6.41 -8.66
C ALA A 165 16.33 5.41 -9.73
N LYS A 166 15.83 4.24 -9.29
CA LYS A 166 15.20 3.30 -10.21
C LYS A 166 13.84 3.85 -10.65
N PRO A 167 13.40 3.58 -11.90
CA PRO A 167 12.11 4.04 -12.39
C PRO A 167 10.91 3.26 -11.83
N ASP A 168 11.14 2.15 -11.15
CA ASP A 168 10.11 1.42 -10.41
C ASP A 168 9.56 2.26 -9.27
N VAL A 169 8.23 2.41 -9.19
CA VAL A 169 7.59 3.34 -8.26
C VAL A 169 7.84 2.96 -6.80
N GLY A 170 7.82 1.67 -6.47
CA GLY A 170 8.11 1.21 -5.12
C GLY A 170 9.55 1.53 -4.70
N SER A 171 10.51 1.27 -5.60
CA SER A 171 11.92 1.63 -5.40
C SER A 171 12.12 3.14 -5.29
N LEU A 172 11.41 3.93 -6.09
CA LEU A 172 11.45 5.39 -6.05
C LEU A 172 10.91 5.93 -4.71
N ILE A 173 9.78 5.43 -4.24
CA ILE A 173 9.24 5.80 -2.92
C ILE A 173 10.26 5.46 -1.81
N GLY A 174 10.82 4.25 -1.88
CA GLY A 174 11.88 3.84 -0.95
C GLY A 174 13.09 4.76 -0.98
N TYR A 175 13.52 5.20 -2.15
CA TYR A 175 14.59 6.18 -2.34
C TYR A 175 14.24 7.55 -1.74
N LEU A 176 13.06 8.09 -2.05
CA LEU A 176 12.63 9.39 -1.54
C LEU A 176 12.57 9.43 -0.01
N ALA A 177 12.06 8.36 0.62
CA ALA A 177 11.84 8.30 2.06
C ALA A 177 13.08 7.88 2.87
N ARG A 178 14.01 7.11 2.29
CA ARG A 178 15.16 6.56 3.00
C ARG A 178 16.10 7.67 3.47
N ARG A 179 16.58 7.50 4.70
CA ARG A 179 17.68 8.30 5.22
C ARG A 179 19.01 7.67 4.80
N PRO A 180 19.94 8.44 4.18
CA PRO A 180 21.31 7.97 3.97
C PRO A 180 21.96 7.58 5.29
N THR A 181 22.67 6.46 5.32
CA THR A 181 23.44 6.02 6.47
C THR A 181 24.91 5.85 6.07
N PRO A 182 25.87 5.92 7.03
CA PRO A 182 27.28 5.71 6.72
C PRO A 182 27.56 4.36 6.04
N ASP A 183 26.82 3.31 6.42
CA ASP A 183 26.94 1.96 5.84
C ASP A 183 26.27 1.84 4.47
N ARG A 184 25.38 2.75 4.15
CA ARG A 184 24.69 2.87 2.85
C ARG A 184 24.58 4.34 2.49
N PRO A 185 25.71 4.96 2.10
CA PRO A 185 25.71 6.37 1.68
C PRO A 185 24.93 6.57 0.39
N GLU A 186 24.67 5.46 -0.32
CA GLU A 186 23.90 5.48 -1.54
C GLU A 186 22.45 5.77 -1.22
N SER A 187 22.04 6.92 -1.71
CA SER A 187 20.69 7.18 -2.14
C SER A 187 19.59 7.20 -1.09
N GLY A 188 19.20 8.37 -0.81
CA GLY A 188 17.96 8.67 -0.12
C GLY A 188 17.87 10.16 0.15
N LEU A 189 16.67 10.71 0.04
CA LEU A 189 16.43 12.14 0.26
C LEU A 189 15.90 12.43 1.65
N ASN A 190 15.59 11.39 2.43
CA ASN A 190 15.02 11.51 3.78
C ASN A 190 13.73 12.34 3.83
N LEU A 191 12.96 12.37 2.73
CA LEU A 191 11.71 13.10 2.67
C LEU A 191 10.73 12.59 3.74
N THR A 192 9.89 13.48 4.22
CA THR A 192 8.77 13.14 5.09
C THR A 192 7.71 12.35 4.33
N TYR A 193 6.74 11.78 5.03
CA TYR A 193 5.58 11.11 4.42
C TYR A 193 4.84 12.04 3.45
N SER A 194 4.49 13.24 3.91
CA SER A 194 3.75 14.22 3.08
C SER A 194 4.55 14.68 1.85
N GLU A 195 5.86 14.90 1.99
CA GLU A 195 6.71 15.24 0.85
C GLU A 195 6.82 14.09 -0.15
N THR A 196 6.93 12.85 0.34
CA THR A 196 6.95 11.66 -0.52
C THR A 196 5.65 11.53 -1.31
N ILE A 197 4.50 11.67 -0.64
CA ILE A 197 3.18 11.65 -1.32
C ILE A 197 3.09 12.77 -2.33
N SER A 198 3.48 13.98 -1.96
CA SER A 198 3.44 15.15 -2.86
C SER A 198 4.25 14.91 -4.13
N ALA A 199 5.46 14.35 -4.02
CA ALA A 199 6.29 14.03 -5.17
C ALA A 199 5.64 12.97 -6.09
N ILE A 200 5.10 11.89 -5.51
CA ILE A 200 4.43 10.83 -6.27
C ILE A 200 3.13 11.32 -6.90
N HIS A 201 2.36 12.13 -6.18
CA HIS A 201 1.14 12.75 -6.71
C HIS A 201 1.42 13.68 -7.89
N GLU A 202 2.50 14.46 -7.84
CA GLU A 202 2.90 15.32 -8.98
C GLU A 202 3.34 14.48 -10.19
N LEU A 203 4.04 13.35 -9.99
CA LEU A 203 4.37 12.42 -11.06
C LEU A 203 3.11 11.82 -11.70
N TRP A 204 2.13 11.42 -10.88
CA TRP A 204 0.86 10.90 -11.35
C TRP A 204 0.04 11.98 -12.08
N ARG A 205 -0.08 13.17 -11.51
CA ARG A 205 -0.80 14.31 -12.11
C ARG A 205 -0.22 14.70 -13.46
N SER A 206 1.11 14.63 -13.60
CA SER A 206 1.84 14.87 -14.85
C SER A 206 1.78 13.70 -15.83
N LYS A 207 1.03 12.62 -15.50
CA LYS A 207 0.86 11.41 -16.32
C LYS A 207 2.15 10.62 -16.57
N TYR A 208 3.15 10.80 -15.72
CA TYR A 208 4.37 9.99 -15.75
C TYR A 208 4.18 8.64 -15.02
N ILE A 209 3.13 8.50 -14.21
CA ILE A 209 2.71 7.24 -13.62
C ILE A 209 1.29 6.94 -14.11
N GLU A 210 1.08 5.80 -14.76
CA GLU A 210 -0.23 5.34 -15.23
C GLU A 210 -0.86 4.36 -14.25
N CYS A 211 -1.69 4.90 -13.38
CA CYS A 211 -2.47 4.13 -12.42
C CYS A 211 -3.64 4.96 -11.89
N ASP A 212 -4.55 4.33 -11.19
CA ASP A 212 -5.48 5.04 -10.33
C ASP A 212 -4.73 5.59 -9.10
N PHE A 213 -5.11 6.79 -8.66
CA PHE A 213 -4.58 7.36 -7.41
C PHE A 213 -5.73 7.66 -6.47
N ARG A 214 -5.65 7.11 -5.26
CA ARG A 214 -6.66 7.28 -4.22
C ARG A 214 -6.00 7.75 -2.94
N ALA A 215 -6.57 8.76 -2.32
CA ALA A 215 -6.26 9.14 -0.94
C ALA A 215 -7.44 8.74 -0.06
N GLU A 216 -7.16 8.31 1.15
CA GLU A 216 -8.17 8.08 2.17
C GLU A 216 -8.99 9.36 2.34
N GLN A 217 -10.30 9.23 2.30
CA GLN A 217 -11.22 10.34 2.56
C GLN A 217 -11.54 10.31 4.05
N ASP A 218 -11.36 11.46 4.71
CA ASP A 218 -11.75 11.69 6.10
C ASP A 218 -13.27 11.59 6.31
#